data_b08522188c619db6d922568e09116a11
#
_entry.id   b08522188c619db6d922568e09116a11
#
_cell.length_a   1.000
_cell.length_b   1.000
_cell.length_c   1.000
_cell.angle_alpha   90.00
_cell.angle_beta   90.00
_cell.angle_gamma   90.00
#
_symmetry.space_group_name_H-M   'P 1'
#
loop_
_entity.id
_entity.type
_entity.pdbx_description
1 polymer ?
#
loop_
_entity_poly.entity_id
_entity_poly.type
_entity_poly.pdbx_seq_one_letter_code
_entity_poly.pdbx_strand_id
1 'polypeptide(L)'
;MLVLVLEYLLAIGNHLNRNWSESHVSSGFQVTSLDKILSVRGKDTGYTLIHFLVEQLRMSDPGLLQWTESVQMVKKCEQISVKSVAAESEVLKCDLSKVKKHLKTLKSKPVYCSRQDNKFQQDAQNLTVEYEMKLEKLDRRGGELHHKYRKILTKFGEPLYQKSDQMFAVVANFADKFKAAIKDIDTKTVERKSTT
;
A
#
# COMPACT_ATOMS: atom_id res chain seq x y z
N MET A 1 8.15 -12.02 7.35
CA MET A 1 9.08 -12.16 6.21
C MET A 1 9.61 -10.80 5.73
N LEU A 2 8.80 -9.84 5.23
CA LEU A 2 9.31 -8.52 4.78
C LEU A 2 10.19 -7.83 5.83
N VAL A 3 9.77 -7.79 7.10
CA VAL A 3 10.55 -7.14 8.18
C VAL A 3 11.93 -7.76 8.31
N LEU A 4 12.06 -9.09 8.28
CA LEU A 4 13.36 -9.77 8.33
C LEU A 4 14.25 -9.40 7.14
N VAL A 5 13.70 -9.32 5.93
CA VAL A 5 14.45 -8.87 4.74
C VAL A 5 14.95 -7.43 4.91
N LEU A 6 14.14 -6.56 5.51
CA LEU A 6 14.56 -5.17 5.81
C LEU A 6 15.64 -5.13 6.91
N GLU A 7 15.62 -6.03 7.87
CA GLU A 7 16.68 -6.17 8.89
C GLU A 7 18.01 -6.61 8.26
N TYR A 8 18.00 -7.57 7.32
CA TYR A 8 19.19 -7.90 6.53
C TYR A 8 19.72 -6.68 5.76
N LEU A 9 18.81 -5.92 5.14
CA LEU A 9 19.18 -4.73 4.39
C LEU A 9 19.79 -3.66 5.29
N LEU A 10 19.26 -3.47 6.50
CA LEU A 10 19.80 -2.58 7.51
C LEU A 10 21.19 -3.02 7.95
N ALA A 11 21.41 -4.31 8.20
CA ALA A 11 22.70 -4.86 8.58
C ALA A 11 23.75 -4.65 7.48
N ILE A 12 23.40 -4.89 6.21
CA ILE A 12 24.26 -4.62 5.06
C ILE A 12 24.60 -3.12 4.97
N GLY A 13 23.60 -2.25 5.09
CA GLY A 13 23.78 -0.80 5.06
C GLY A 13 24.73 -0.31 6.17
N ASN A 14 24.54 -0.79 7.39
CA ASN A 14 25.40 -0.48 8.51
C ASN A 14 26.86 -0.98 8.28
N HIS A 15 27.01 -2.18 7.69
CA HIS A 15 28.34 -2.69 7.35
C HIS A 15 29.05 -1.84 6.29
N LEU A 16 28.35 -1.44 5.25
CA LEU A 16 28.92 -0.60 4.19
C LEU A 16 29.31 0.81 4.68
N ASN A 17 28.55 1.32 5.66
CA ASN A 17 28.78 2.66 6.21
C ASN A 17 29.81 2.69 7.35
N ARG A 18 30.32 1.57 7.82
CA ARG A 18 31.29 1.48 8.93
C ARG A 18 32.54 2.34 8.75
N ASN A 19 33.01 2.45 7.51
CA ASN A 19 34.26 3.20 7.21
C ASN A 19 34.09 4.73 7.20
N TRP A 20 32.85 5.24 7.27
CA TRP A 20 32.55 6.68 7.22
C TRP A 20 32.29 7.28 8.59
N SER A 21 31.95 6.46 9.59
CA SER A 21 31.71 6.93 10.95
C SER A 21 31.71 5.76 11.93
N GLU A 22 32.69 5.65 12.78
CA GLU A 22 32.75 4.60 13.82
C GLU A 22 31.66 4.71 14.88
N SER A 23 30.90 5.81 14.91
CA SER A 23 29.92 6.12 15.97
C SER A 23 28.46 5.98 15.59
N HIS A 24 28.11 5.72 14.33
CA HIS A 24 26.72 5.77 13.89
C HIS A 24 26.23 4.48 13.23
N VAL A 25 25.89 3.50 14.05
CA VAL A 25 25.08 2.35 13.61
C VAL A 25 23.62 2.80 13.60
N SER A 26 23.01 2.82 12.43
CA SER A 26 21.57 3.15 12.30
C SER A 26 20.73 2.04 12.92
N SER A 27 19.77 2.40 13.75
CA SER A 27 18.79 1.47 14.35
C SER A 27 17.63 1.11 13.43
N GLY A 28 17.49 1.81 12.29
CA GLY A 28 16.42 1.62 11.31
C GLY A 28 16.50 2.62 10.18
N PHE A 29 15.62 2.47 9.21
CA PHE A 29 15.43 3.40 8.09
C PHE A 29 13.95 3.46 7.71
N GLN A 30 13.55 4.55 7.08
CA GLN A 30 12.18 4.68 6.56
C GLN A 30 12.00 3.79 5.33
N VAL A 31 10.84 3.14 5.21
CA VAL A 31 10.50 2.29 4.05
C VAL A 31 10.54 3.09 2.75
N THR A 32 10.17 4.36 2.80
CA THR A 32 10.28 5.30 1.66
C THR A 32 11.72 5.52 1.17
N SER A 33 12.72 5.21 2.00
CA SER A 33 14.14 5.26 1.60
C SER A 33 14.57 4.06 0.73
N LEU A 34 13.75 3.01 0.61
CA LEU A 34 14.06 1.84 -0.22
C LEU A 34 14.39 2.21 -1.66
N ASP A 35 13.75 3.21 -2.25
CA ASP A 35 14.05 3.63 -3.63
C ASP A 35 15.50 4.09 -3.80
N LYS A 36 16.07 4.75 -2.79
CA LYS A 36 17.48 5.14 -2.78
C LYS A 36 18.40 3.91 -2.69
N ILE A 37 18.02 2.96 -1.84
CA ILE A 37 18.77 1.70 -1.66
C ILE A 37 18.75 0.87 -2.95
N LEU A 38 17.62 0.85 -3.66
CA LEU A 38 17.46 0.17 -4.95
C LEU A 38 18.38 0.74 -6.05
N SER A 39 18.84 1.99 -5.90
CA SER A 39 19.73 2.65 -6.86
C SER A 39 21.22 2.34 -6.63
N VAL A 40 21.58 1.73 -5.51
CA VAL A 40 22.97 1.41 -5.16
C VAL A 40 23.51 0.31 -6.08
N ARG A 41 24.61 0.59 -6.77
CA ARG A 41 25.27 -0.31 -7.74
C ARG A 41 26.59 -0.81 -7.19
N GLY A 42 26.94 -2.04 -7.51
CA GLY A 42 28.27 -2.60 -7.31
C GLY A 42 29.27 -2.13 -8.36
N LYS A 43 30.51 -2.61 -8.27
CA LYS A 43 31.55 -2.34 -9.25
C LYS A 43 31.25 -2.98 -10.60
N ASP A 44 30.62 -4.15 -10.61
CA ASP A 44 30.31 -4.89 -11.81
C ASP A 44 29.06 -4.35 -12.50
N THR A 45 29.09 -4.27 -13.82
CA THR A 45 27.97 -3.80 -14.62
C THR A 45 26.74 -4.71 -14.40
N GLY A 46 25.63 -4.10 -14.02
CA GLY A 46 24.36 -4.82 -13.79
C GLY A 46 24.24 -5.51 -12.42
N TYR A 47 25.27 -5.41 -11.55
CA TYR A 47 25.18 -5.89 -10.17
C TYR A 47 24.74 -4.77 -9.23
N THR A 48 23.73 -5.01 -8.43
CA THR A 48 23.16 -4.03 -7.48
C THR A 48 23.17 -4.58 -6.06
N LEU A 49 22.92 -3.70 -5.08
CA LEU A 49 22.78 -4.10 -3.68
C LEU A 49 21.70 -5.18 -3.49
N ILE A 50 20.66 -5.19 -4.32
CA ILE A 50 19.61 -6.21 -4.28
C ILE A 50 20.15 -7.59 -4.69
N HIS A 51 21.03 -7.67 -5.69
CA HIS A 51 21.68 -8.94 -6.06
C HIS A 51 22.49 -9.48 -4.88
N PHE A 52 23.27 -8.61 -4.23
CA PHE A 52 24.02 -8.98 -3.04
C PHE A 52 23.10 -9.46 -1.90
N LEU A 53 22.00 -8.76 -1.65
CA LEU A 53 21.01 -9.16 -0.66
C LEU A 53 20.42 -10.56 -0.97
N VAL A 54 20.06 -10.83 -2.23
CA VAL A 54 19.53 -12.14 -2.66
C VAL A 54 20.55 -13.24 -2.43
N GLU A 55 21.83 -13.02 -2.78
CA GLU A 55 22.91 -13.99 -2.55
C GLU A 55 23.12 -14.27 -1.06
N GLN A 56 23.11 -13.21 -0.22
CA GLN A 56 23.22 -13.40 1.23
C GLN A 56 22.03 -14.20 1.80
N LEU A 57 20.81 -13.90 1.37
CA LEU A 57 19.62 -14.64 1.81
C LEU A 57 19.64 -16.10 1.35
N ARG A 58 20.15 -16.38 0.14
CA ARG A 58 20.32 -17.78 -0.33
C ARG A 58 21.23 -18.60 0.57
N MET A 59 22.27 -17.97 1.10
CA MET A 59 23.23 -18.65 1.97
C MET A 59 22.75 -18.77 3.41
N SER A 60 22.06 -17.76 3.93
CA SER A 60 21.72 -17.65 5.35
C SER A 60 20.31 -18.12 5.67
N ASP A 61 19.31 -17.73 4.85
CA ASP A 61 17.89 -18.05 5.06
C ASP A 61 17.14 -18.11 3.72
N PRO A 62 17.26 -19.23 2.98
CA PRO A 62 16.60 -19.40 1.68
C PRO A 62 15.08 -19.24 1.72
N GLY A 63 14.44 -19.51 2.86
CA GLY A 63 13.00 -19.37 3.04
C GLY A 63 12.52 -17.92 2.89
N LEU A 64 13.38 -16.95 3.17
CA LEU A 64 13.05 -15.54 2.99
C LEU A 64 12.95 -15.10 1.53
N LEU A 65 13.47 -15.86 0.56
CA LEU A 65 13.34 -15.51 -0.86
C LEU A 65 11.87 -15.45 -1.32
N GLN A 66 10.96 -16.15 -0.64
CA GLN A 66 9.53 -16.20 -0.96
C GLN A 66 8.73 -15.03 -0.36
N TRP A 67 9.36 -14.07 0.34
CA TRP A 67 8.65 -12.96 0.98
C TRP A 67 7.79 -12.16 0.00
N THR A 68 8.21 -12.09 -1.26
CA THR A 68 7.51 -11.34 -2.32
C THR A 68 6.12 -11.90 -2.63
N GLU A 69 5.86 -13.17 -2.31
CA GLU A 69 4.53 -13.78 -2.47
C GLU A 69 3.54 -13.18 -1.47
N SER A 70 4.00 -12.93 -0.23
CA SER A 70 3.17 -12.35 0.83
C SER A 70 2.76 -10.89 0.57
N VAL A 71 3.45 -10.20 -0.35
CA VAL A 71 3.18 -8.79 -0.69
C VAL A 71 2.57 -8.60 -2.09
N GLN A 72 2.18 -9.66 -2.78
CA GLN A 72 1.55 -9.55 -4.11
C GLN A 72 0.31 -8.64 -4.12
N MET A 73 -0.48 -8.65 -3.04
CA MET A 73 -1.66 -7.80 -2.91
C MET A 73 -1.30 -6.31 -2.78
N VAL A 74 -0.10 -5.98 -2.31
CA VAL A 74 0.37 -4.59 -2.17
C VAL A 74 0.42 -3.88 -3.53
N LYS A 75 0.80 -4.60 -4.58
CA LYS A 75 0.83 -4.08 -5.96
C LYS A 75 -0.56 -3.61 -6.44
N LYS A 76 -1.63 -4.27 -6.00
CA LYS A 76 -3.01 -3.85 -6.32
C LYS A 76 -3.42 -2.58 -5.56
N CYS A 77 -2.74 -2.26 -4.47
CA CYS A 77 -3.04 -1.12 -3.60
C CYS A 77 -2.22 0.14 -3.93
N GLU A 78 -1.21 0.05 -4.83
CA GLU A 78 -0.33 1.18 -5.16
C GLU A 78 -1.07 2.38 -5.79
N GLN A 79 -2.25 2.15 -6.38
CA GLN A 79 -3.07 3.20 -6.99
C GLN A 79 -4.23 3.65 -6.07
N ILE A 80 -4.37 3.04 -4.89
CA ILE A 80 -5.51 3.29 -3.99
C ILE A 80 -5.02 4.05 -2.76
N SER A 81 -5.46 5.30 -2.64
CA SER A 81 -5.18 6.11 -1.46
C SER A 81 -6.25 5.92 -0.39
N VAL A 82 -5.85 5.57 0.82
CA VAL A 82 -6.76 5.51 1.99
C VAL A 82 -7.44 6.87 2.22
N LYS A 83 -6.73 7.97 1.96
CA LYS A 83 -7.26 9.33 2.07
C LYS A 83 -8.32 9.61 1.00
N SER A 84 -8.11 9.16 -0.25
CA SER A 84 -9.09 9.35 -1.34
C SER A 84 -10.38 8.60 -1.05
N VAL A 85 -10.32 7.36 -0.57
CA VAL A 85 -11.51 6.59 -0.19
C VAL A 85 -12.33 7.31 0.88
N ALA A 86 -11.68 7.89 1.90
CA ALA A 86 -12.37 8.66 2.92
C ALA A 86 -13.03 9.93 2.35
N ALA A 87 -12.34 10.65 1.46
CA ALA A 87 -12.87 11.85 0.82
C ALA A 87 -14.08 11.55 -0.07
N GLU A 88 -14.01 10.49 -0.88
CA GLU A 88 -15.12 10.05 -1.72
C GLU A 88 -16.34 9.61 -0.90
N SER A 89 -16.12 8.92 0.22
CA SER A 89 -17.21 8.55 1.15
C SER A 89 -17.91 9.79 1.70
N GLU A 90 -17.16 10.85 2.04
CA GLU A 90 -17.74 12.10 2.55
C GLU A 90 -18.55 12.86 1.47
N VAL A 91 -18.09 12.86 0.22
CA VAL A 91 -18.84 13.40 -0.92
C VAL A 91 -20.19 12.68 -1.07
N LEU A 92 -20.19 11.35 -1.05
CA LEU A 92 -21.40 10.54 -1.15
C LEU A 92 -22.38 10.82 -0.01
N LYS A 93 -21.91 11.00 1.23
CA LYS A 93 -22.75 11.41 2.37
C LYS A 93 -23.38 12.78 2.16
N CYS A 94 -22.61 13.74 1.66
CA CYS A 94 -23.08 15.08 1.35
C CYS A 94 -24.20 15.04 0.30
N ASP A 95 -24.01 14.27 -0.78
CA ASP A 95 -24.98 14.16 -1.86
C ASP A 95 -26.27 13.44 -1.40
N LEU A 96 -26.15 12.37 -0.62
CA LEU A 96 -27.31 11.73 0.00
C LEU A 96 -28.10 12.69 0.91
N SER A 97 -27.39 13.54 1.66
CA SER A 97 -28.02 14.58 2.49
C SER A 97 -28.80 15.59 1.65
N LYS A 98 -28.28 16.00 0.48
CA LYS A 98 -28.99 16.87 -0.48
C LYS A 98 -30.27 16.19 -0.98
N VAL A 99 -30.18 14.93 -1.40
CA VAL A 99 -31.37 14.15 -1.84
C VAL A 99 -32.43 14.10 -0.75
N LYS A 100 -32.04 13.79 0.50
CA LYS A 100 -32.96 13.80 1.64
C LYS A 100 -33.67 15.14 1.85
N LYS A 101 -32.94 16.25 1.74
CA LYS A 101 -33.53 17.61 1.83
C LYS A 101 -34.54 17.85 0.73
N HIS A 102 -34.23 17.49 -0.51
CA HIS A 102 -35.15 17.61 -1.63
C HIS A 102 -36.43 16.79 -1.45
N LEU A 103 -36.31 15.53 -1.01
CA LEU A 103 -37.47 14.67 -0.73
C LEU A 103 -38.37 15.26 0.38
N LYS A 104 -37.78 15.85 1.44
CA LYS A 104 -38.55 16.55 2.48
C LYS A 104 -39.30 17.76 1.92
N THR A 105 -38.66 18.55 1.04
CA THR A 105 -39.28 19.72 0.41
C THR A 105 -40.42 19.33 -0.54
N LEU A 106 -40.29 18.22 -1.26
CA LEU A 106 -41.37 17.69 -2.12
C LEU A 106 -42.58 17.28 -1.30
N LYS A 107 -42.39 16.69 -0.12
CA LYS A 107 -43.48 16.31 0.78
C LYS A 107 -44.23 17.49 1.40
N SER A 108 -43.52 18.61 1.63
CA SER A 108 -44.11 19.81 2.27
C SER A 108 -44.94 20.67 1.32
N LYS A 109 -44.88 20.44 0.01
CA LYS A 109 -45.67 21.19 -0.96
C LYS A 109 -47.03 20.45 -1.24
N PRO A 110 -48.14 21.05 -0.90
CA PRO A 110 -49.46 20.47 -1.22
C PRO A 110 -49.77 20.74 -2.71
N VAL A 111 -49.08 20.03 -3.59
CA VAL A 111 -49.42 19.93 -5.00
C VAL A 111 -50.21 18.69 -5.19
N TYR A 112 -51.26 18.72 -6.02
CA TYR A 112 -52.01 17.55 -6.41
C TYR A 112 -51.08 16.45 -6.89
N CYS A 113 -50.69 15.53 -5.97
CA CYS A 113 -49.80 14.43 -6.27
C CYS A 113 -50.54 13.36 -7.03
N SER A 114 -50.10 13.04 -8.22
CA SER A 114 -50.59 11.88 -8.95
C SER A 114 -50.21 10.57 -8.21
N ARG A 115 -50.89 9.47 -8.52
CA ARG A 115 -50.55 8.14 -7.98
C ARG A 115 -49.07 7.77 -8.31
N GLN A 116 -48.55 8.24 -9.44
CA GLN A 116 -47.16 8.04 -9.87
C GLN A 116 -46.21 8.84 -9.03
N ASP A 117 -46.52 10.10 -8.67
CA ASP A 117 -45.67 10.95 -7.80
C ASP A 117 -45.54 10.36 -6.39
N ASN A 118 -46.64 9.82 -5.84
CA ASN A 118 -46.63 9.15 -4.54
C ASN A 118 -45.74 7.91 -4.54
N LYS A 119 -45.83 7.09 -5.62
CA LYS A 119 -45.00 5.90 -5.78
C LYS A 119 -43.51 6.30 -5.89
N PHE A 120 -43.19 7.29 -6.71
CA PHE A 120 -41.82 7.82 -6.83
C PHE A 120 -41.27 8.27 -5.50
N GLN A 121 -42.05 9.05 -4.73
CA GLN A 121 -41.61 9.52 -3.42
C GLN A 121 -41.31 8.37 -2.44
N GLN A 122 -42.17 7.33 -2.45
CA GLN A 122 -41.99 6.17 -1.61
C GLN A 122 -40.73 5.37 -2.00
N ASP A 123 -40.57 5.11 -3.31
CA ASP A 123 -39.42 4.39 -3.84
C ASP A 123 -38.11 5.14 -3.55
N ALA A 124 -38.10 6.45 -3.78
CA ALA A 124 -36.94 7.30 -3.48
C ALA A 124 -36.59 7.34 -1.98
N GLN A 125 -37.60 7.27 -1.10
CA GLN A 125 -37.36 7.16 0.35
C GLN A 125 -36.72 5.84 0.72
N ASN A 126 -37.28 4.73 0.20
CA ASN A 126 -36.74 3.40 0.47
C ASN A 126 -35.27 3.29 0.01
N LEU A 127 -34.98 3.78 -1.20
CA LEU A 127 -33.61 3.84 -1.72
C LEU A 127 -32.70 4.71 -0.83
N THR A 128 -33.21 5.85 -0.36
CA THR A 128 -32.42 6.74 0.51
C THR A 128 -32.03 6.03 1.81
N VAL A 129 -32.95 5.29 2.42
CA VAL A 129 -32.66 4.50 3.65
C VAL A 129 -31.65 3.38 3.36
N GLU A 130 -31.80 2.68 2.23
CA GLU A 130 -30.88 1.63 1.84
C GLU A 130 -29.46 2.17 1.63
N TYR A 131 -29.31 3.30 0.91
CA TYR A 131 -28.00 3.92 0.70
C TYR A 131 -27.40 4.50 1.96
N GLU A 132 -28.22 4.99 2.89
CA GLU A 132 -27.73 5.43 4.21
C GLU A 132 -27.05 4.29 4.97
N MET A 133 -27.71 3.13 5.05
CA MET A 133 -27.11 1.94 5.68
C MET A 133 -25.83 1.47 4.97
N LYS A 134 -25.79 1.56 3.62
CA LYS A 134 -24.58 1.22 2.85
C LYS A 134 -23.44 2.19 3.16
N LEU A 135 -23.74 3.48 3.25
CA LEU A 135 -22.73 4.52 3.57
C LEU A 135 -22.21 4.40 5.00
N GLU A 136 -23.09 4.11 5.97
CA GLU A 136 -22.65 3.85 7.35
C GLU A 136 -21.68 2.65 7.44
N LYS A 137 -22.01 1.58 6.71
CA LYS A 137 -21.12 0.41 6.61
C LYS A 137 -19.78 0.76 5.95
N LEU A 138 -19.81 1.57 4.89
CA LEU A 138 -18.60 2.03 4.19
C LEU A 138 -17.76 2.89 5.11
N ASP A 139 -18.34 3.82 5.84
CA ASP A 139 -17.67 4.72 6.76
C ASP A 139 -16.96 3.96 7.89
N ARG A 140 -17.64 2.99 8.49
CA ARG A 140 -17.05 2.12 9.51
C ARG A 140 -15.82 1.38 8.97
N ARG A 141 -15.95 0.77 7.77
CA ARG A 141 -14.83 0.06 7.13
C ARG A 141 -13.69 1.00 6.76
N GLY A 142 -14.01 2.21 6.32
CA GLY A 142 -13.02 3.27 6.04
C GLY A 142 -12.25 3.67 7.29
N GLY A 143 -12.94 3.84 8.41
CA GLY A 143 -12.32 4.12 9.72
C GLY A 143 -11.40 2.99 10.19
N GLU A 144 -11.84 1.73 10.06
CA GLU A 144 -11.02 0.56 10.39
C GLU A 144 -9.76 0.49 9.50
N LEU A 145 -9.91 0.76 8.19
CA LEU A 145 -8.79 0.79 7.25
C LEU A 145 -7.79 1.87 7.62
N HIS A 146 -8.26 3.09 7.89
CA HIS A 146 -7.40 4.20 8.32
C HIS A 146 -6.65 3.87 9.62
N HIS A 147 -7.32 3.25 10.59
CA HIS A 147 -6.69 2.83 11.84
C HIS A 147 -5.59 1.76 11.60
N LYS A 148 -5.89 0.76 10.76
CA LYS A 148 -4.90 -0.26 10.38
C LYS A 148 -3.69 0.36 9.67
N TYR A 149 -3.92 1.30 8.75
CA TYR A 149 -2.84 1.99 8.06
C TYR A 149 -1.97 2.81 9.01
N ARG A 150 -2.55 3.54 9.95
CA ARG A 150 -1.79 4.25 10.99
C ARG A 150 -0.92 3.31 11.82
N LYS A 151 -1.41 2.11 12.17
CA LYS A 151 -0.59 1.09 12.85
C LYS A 151 0.60 0.65 12.01
N ILE A 152 0.42 0.51 10.70
CA ILE A 152 1.52 0.19 9.78
C ILE A 152 2.56 1.31 9.80
N LEU A 153 2.15 2.57 9.66
CA LEU A 153 3.05 3.73 9.71
C LEU A 153 3.86 3.76 11.01
N THR A 154 3.20 3.60 12.15
CA THR A 154 3.86 3.56 13.45
C THR A 154 4.87 2.40 13.54
N LYS A 155 4.50 1.22 13.03
CA LYS A 155 5.38 0.03 13.06
C LYS A 155 6.66 0.23 12.24
N PHE A 156 6.58 0.96 11.14
CA PHE A 156 7.71 1.22 10.25
C PHE A 156 8.39 2.57 10.51
N GLY A 157 8.01 3.30 11.55
CA GLY A 157 8.58 4.61 11.87
C GLY A 157 8.31 5.68 10.81
N GLU A 158 7.24 5.50 10.02
CA GLU A 158 6.85 6.46 8.98
C GLU A 158 6.01 7.61 9.55
N PRO A 159 6.09 8.81 8.96
CA PRO A 159 5.25 9.92 9.36
C PRO A 159 3.76 9.60 9.17
N LEU A 160 2.91 10.01 10.13
CA LEU A 160 1.46 9.71 10.09
C LEU A 160 0.72 10.35 8.90
N TYR A 161 1.35 11.33 8.22
CA TYR A 161 0.82 11.93 6.99
C TYR A 161 1.27 11.23 5.71
N GLN A 162 2.11 10.19 5.82
CA GLN A 162 2.59 9.42 4.67
C GLN A 162 1.42 8.84 3.87
N LYS A 163 1.44 9.04 2.56
CA LYS A 163 0.40 8.55 1.66
C LYS A 163 0.53 7.04 1.46
N SER A 164 -0.60 6.34 1.52
CA SER A 164 -0.63 4.88 1.40
C SER A 164 -0.23 4.39 0.00
N ASP A 165 -0.68 5.08 -1.04
CA ASP A 165 -0.32 4.82 -2.44
C ASP A 165 1.20 4.87 -2.64
N GLN A 166 1.87 5.92 -2.15
CA GLN A 166 3.32 6.06 -2.24
C GLN A 166 4.06 4.97 -1.46
N MET A 167 3.66 4.69 -0.22
CA MET A 167 4.29 3.64 0.58
C MET A 167 4.14 2.27 -0.06
N PHE A 168 2.96 1.95 -0.57
CA PHE A 168 2.72 0.67 -1.24
C PHE A 168 3.45 0.57 -2.58
N ALA A 169 3.57 1.67 -3.35
CA ALA A 169 4.35 1.70 -4.57
C ALA A 169 5.84 1.40 -4.32
N VAL A 170 6.44 1.97 -3.28
CA VAL A 170 7.83 1.69 -2.91
C VAL A 170 8.03 0.21 -2.55
N VAL A 171 7.13 -0.38 -1.75
CA VAL A 171 7.21 -1.80 -1.39
C VAL A 171 7.00 -2.70 -2.61
N ALA A 172 6.07 -2.36 -3.51
CA ALA A 172 5.83 -3.10 -4.74
C ALA A 172 7.05 -3.05 -5.68
N ASN A 173 7.65 -1.86 -5.86
CA ASN A 173 8.88 -1.68 -6.65
C ASN A 173 10.04 -2.49 -6.08
N PHE A 174 10.21 -2.50 -4.75
CA PHE A 174 11.21 -3.33 -4.08
C PHE A 174 10.98 -4.81 -4.37
N ALA A 175 9.75 -5.30 -4.26
CA ALA A 175 9.42 -6.70 -4.54
C ALA A 175 9.67 -7.08 -6.00
N ASP A 176 9.32 -6.21 -6.95
CA ASP A 176 9.57 -6.46 -8.38
C ASP A 176 11.07 -6.52 -8.70
N LYS A 177 11.87 -5.59 -8.17
CA LYS A 177 13.33 -5.60 -8.35
C LYS A 177 14.00 -6.79 -7.66
N PHE A 178 13.49 -7.20 -6.51
CA PHE A 178 13.98 -8.39 -5.82
C PHE A 178 13.73 -9.67 -6.64
N LYS A 179 12.54 -9.82 -7.22
CA LYS A 179 12.23 -10.93 -8.15
C LYS A 179 13.11 -10.92 -9.40
N ALA A 180 13.36 -9.74 -9.95
CA ALA A 180 14.25 -9.60 -11.10
C ALA A 180 15.67 -10.05 -10.75
N ALA A 181 16.21 -9.61 -9.62
CA ALA A 181 17.55 -10.03 -9.16
C ALA A 181 17.66 -11.55 -8.94
N ILE A 182 16.63 -12.19 -8.40
CA ILE A 182 16.61 -13.67 -8.31
C ILE A 182 16.77 -14.31 -9.69
N LYS A 183 15.98 -13.86 -10.68
CA LYS A 183 16.04 -14.40 -12.05
C LYS A 183 17.41 -14.18 -12.70
N ASP A 184 17.97 -12.99 -12.54
CA ASP A 184 19.28 -12.64 -13.10
C ASP A 184 20.40 -13.53 -12.54
N ILE A 185 20.37 -13.79 -11.22
CA ILE A 185 21.34 -14.68 -10.57
C ILE A 185 21.15 -16.12 -11.04
N ASP A 186 19.91 -16.60 -11.19
CA ASP A 186 19.62 -17.95 -11.68
C ASP A 186 20.11 -18.15 -13.10
N THR A 187 19.87 -17.19 -14.00
CA THR A 187 20.33 -17.23 -15.38
C THR A 187 21.86 -17.27 -15.47
N LYS A 188 22.56 -16.40 -14.74
CA LYS A 188 24.03 -16.38 -14.69
C LYS A 188 24.62 -17.68 -14.13
N THR A 189 23.93 -18.33 -13.20
CA THR A 189 24.38 -19.61 -12.63
C THR A 189 24.24 -20.75 -13.64
N VAL A 190 23.19 -20.75 -14.45
CA VAL A 190 22.97 -21.74 -15.51
C VAL A 190 24.02 -21.58 -16.63
N GLU A 191 24.28 -20.34 -17.07
CA GLU A 191 25.29 -20.04 -18.10
C GLU A 191 26.70 -20.49 -17.69
N ARG A 192 27.09 -20.24 -16.43
CA ARG A 192 28.39 -20.70 -15.91
C ARG A 192 28.52 -22.22 -15.90
N LYS A 193 27.44 -22.95 -15.60
CA LYS A 193 27.44 -24.44 -15.59
C LYS A 193 27.43 -25.05 -16.98
N SER A 194 26.94 -24.33 -17.99
CA SER A 194 26.92 -24.79 -19.37
C SER A 194 28.25 -24.54 -20.15
N THR A 195 29.15 -23.74 -19.56
CA THR A 195 30.44 -23.38 -20.16
C THR A 195 31.62 -24.15 -19.53
N THR A 196 31.36 -25.01 -18.55
CA THR A 196 32.30 -25.91 -17.87
C THR A 196 32.04 -27.35 -18.27
#